data_82b387d630835dc2e568e03b822ae4e0
#
_entry.id   82b387d630835dc2e568e03b822ae4e0
#
_cell.length_a   1.000
_cell.length_b   1.000
_cell.length_c   1.000
_cell.angle_alpha   90.00
_cell.angle_beta   90.00
_cell.angle_gamma   90.00
#
_symmetry.space_group_name_H-M   'P 1'
#
loop_
_entity.id
_entity.type
_entity.pdbx_description
1 polymer ?
#
loop_
_entity_poly.entity_id
_entity_poly.type
_entity_poly.pdbx_seq_one_letter_code
_entity_poly.pdbx_strand_id
1 'polypeptide(L)'
;MDVLTIEHLTKKIGNKTILEDVSFKLKRGQIVGLVGANGAGKTTLMKVILGYSSFQSGNFNVINSKDSKSNIGALIENPGIYPFMSGYENLKLLNESKNTQDIDKIVSQLHMNEYIHKKAKTYSLGMKQKLGIAIAFLNDPQFIILDEPMNGLDPKAVRDVRELIVQKAQEGVTFLISSHILSELVKITNSILIINKGKIVTETLEEELKQFKDNDLENVLLDIIEKEDQA
;
A
#
# COMPACT_ATOMS: atom_id res chain seq x y z
N MET A 1 -1.86 10.45 16.68
CA MET A 1 -0.92 9.41 17.12
C MET A 1 -0.26 8.85 15.87
N ASP A 2 1.08 8.84 15.85
CA ASP A 2 1.83 8.38 14.67
C ASP A 2 1.83 6.85 14.63
N VAL A 3 1.51 6.28 13.47
CA VAL A 3 1.52 4.83 13.21
C VAL A 3 2.86 4.39 12.64
N LEU A 4 3.47 5.25 11.82
CA LEU A 4 4.82 5.07 11.28
C LEU A 4 5.59 6.38 11.42
N THR A 5 6.83 6.29 11.87
CA THR A 5 7.81 7.39 11.83
C THR A 5 9.07 6.86 11.18
N ILE A 6 9.56 7.54 10.15
CA ILE A 6 10.84 7.25 9.49
C ILE A 6 11.69 8.50 9.59
N GLU A 7 12.96 8.33 9.98
CA GLU A 7 13.92 9.42 10.20
C GLU A 7 15.27 9.06 9.56
N HIS A 8 15.67 9.87 8.58
CA HIS A 8 16.98 9.80 7.91
C HIS A 8 17.34 8.41 7.35
N LEU A 9 16.33 7.68 6.84
CA LEU A 9 16.51 6.30 6.37
C LEU A 9 17.26 6.28 5.05
N THR A 10 18.38 5.55 5.04
CA THR A 10 19.20 5.33 3.83
C THR A 10 19.36 3.84 3.56
N LYS A 11 19.10 3.45 2.30
CA LYS A 11 19.21 2.07 1.82
C LYS A 11 20.10 1.99 0.60
N LYS A 12 21.10 1.08 0.64
CA LYS A 12 21.97 0.75 -0.50
C LYS A 12 21.81 -0.72 -0.90
N ILE A 13 21.97 -0.98 -2.19
CA ILE A 13 22.10 -2.33 -2.76
C ILE A 13 23.42 -2.36 -3.54
N GLY A 14 24.39 -3.11 -3.04
CA GLY A 14 25.77 -2.99 -3.51
C GLY A 14 26.28 -1.55 -3.31
N ASN A 15 26.81 -0.95 -4.37
CA ASN A 15 27.29 0.43 -4.36
C ASN A 15 26.22 1.47 -4.73
N LYS A 16 25.00 1.03 -5.08
CA LYS A 16 23.93 1.95 -5.50
C LYS A 16 23.06 2.33 -4.31
N THR A 17 22.91 3.63 -4.05
CA THR A 17 21.92 4.17 -3.12
C THR A 17 20.55 4.08 -3.77
N ILE A 18 19.59 3.43 -3.08
CA ILE A 18 18.21 3.24 -3.54
C ILE A 18 17.26 4.16 -2.77
N LEU A 19 17.52 4.37 -1.48
CA LEU A 19 16.82 5.35 -0.65
C LEU A 19 17.89 6.23 0.01
N GLU A 20 17.68 7.53 0.01
CA GLU A 20 18.62 8.51 0.52
C GLU A 20 17.91 9.51 1.41
N ASP A 21 18.24 9.48 2.70
CA ASP A 21 17.76 10.41 3.72
C ASP A 21 16.22 10.55 3.79
N VAL A 22 15.51 9.43 3.68
CA VAL A 22 14.05 9.42 3.67
C VAL A 22 13.51 9.68 5.07
N SER A 23 12.64 10.70 5.21
CA SER A 23 12.00 11.06 6.47
C SER A 23 10.54 11.44 6.22
N PHE A 24 9.61 10.80 6.95
CA PHE A 24 8.19 11.15 6.96
C PHE A 24 7.45 10.46 8.11
N LYS A 25 6.18 10.85 8.35
CA LYS A 25 5.32 10.24 9.38
C LYS A 25 3.93 9.94 8.83
N LEU A 26 3.34 8.84 9.30
CA LEU A 26 1.94 8.50 9.01
C LEU A 26 1.14 8.53 10.31
N LYS A 27 -0.01 9.19 10.29
CA LYS A 27 -0.94 9.27 11.43
C LYS A 27 -2.04 8.24 11.29
N ARG A 28 -2.63 7.86 12.41
CA ARG A 28 -3.74 6.91 12.47
C ARG A 28 -4.91 7.36 11.60
N GLY A 29 -5.46 6.43 10.81
CA GLY A 29 -6.60 6.66 9.93
C GLY A 29 -6.28 7.44 8.65
N GLN A 30 -5.00 7.78 8.39
CA GLN A 30 -4.61 8.41 7.12
C GLN A 30 -4.51 7.39 5.99
N ILE A 31 -4.88 7.83 4.79
CA ILE A 31 -4.58 7.15 3.53
C ILE A 31 -3.52 8.00 2.82
N VAL A 32 -2.30 7.48 2.74
CA VAL A 32 -1.17 8.20 2.14
C VAL A 32 -0.78 7.52 0.83
N GLY A 33 -0.76 8.31 -0.24
CA GLY A 33 -0.28 7.90 -1.55
C GLY A 33 1.24 8.01 -1.64
N LEU A 34 1.92 7.00 -2.19
CA LEU A 34 3.34 7.04 -2.51
C LEU A 34 3.52 7.03 -4.03
N VAL A 35 3.89 8.17 -4.59
CA VAL A 35 3.99 8.40 -6.03
C VAL A 35 5.43 8.62 -6.45
N GLY A 36 5.79 8.15 -7.64
CA GLY A 36 7.11 8.31 -8.23
C GLY A 36 7.30 7.40 -9.43
N ALA A 37 8.29 7.69 -10.24
CA ALA A 37 8.62 6.90 -11.43
C ALA A 37 8.97 5.43 -11.09
N ASN A 38 8.97 4.57 -12.10
CA ASN A 38 9.48 3.20 -11.94
C ASN A 38 10.96 3.26 -11.56
N GLY A 39 11.33 2.50 -10.51
CA GLY A 39 12.68 2.52 -9.97
C GLY A 39 12.99 3.67 -9.00
N ALA A 40 12.06 4.57 -8.70
CA ALA A 40 12.26 5.67 -7.74
C ALA A 40 12.49 5.21 -6.29
N GLY A 41 12.19 3.94 -5.95
CA GLY A 41 12.42 3.39 -4.61
C GLY A 41 11.15 2.99 -3.85
N LYS A 42 9.93 3.16 -4.41
CA LYS A 42 8.64 2.88 -3.74
C LYS A 42 8.59 1.50 -3.10
N THR A 43 8.72 0.45 -3.90
CA THR A 43 8.67 -0.95 -3.43
C THR A 43 9.81 -1.25 -2.45
N THR A 44 11.00 -0.66 -2.66
CA THR A 44 12.14 -0.81 -1.72
C THR A 44 11.81 -0.21 -0.36
N LEU A 45 11.23 0.98 -0.32
CA LEU A 45 10.79 1.64 0.91
C LEU A 45 9.76 0.78 1.64
N MET A 46 8.73 0.29 0.94
CA MET A 46 7.73 -0.60 1.51
C MET A 46 8.34 -1.89 2.06
N LYS A 47 9.29 -2.51 1.35
CA LYS A 47 10.02 -3.71 1.82
C LYS A 47 10.86 -3.44 3.06
N VAL A 48 11.45 -2.25 3.20
CA VAL A 48 12.17 -1.86 4.43
C VAL A 48 11.22 -1.71 5.60
N ILE A 49 10.07 -1.04 5.42
CA ILE A 49 9.05 -0.86 6.47
C ILE A 49 8.53 -2.22 6.97
N LEU A 50 8.35 -3.19 6.05
CA LEU A 50 7.92 -4.55 6.39
C LEU A 50 9.02 -5.45 6.98
N GLY A 51 10.25 -4.94 7.08
CA GLY A 51 11.39 -5.74 7.56
C GLY A 51 11.90 -6.78 6.56
N TYR A 52 11.43 -6.76 5.31
CA TYR A 52 11.89 -7.66 4.25
C TYR A 52 13.24 -7.24 3.66
N SER A 53 13.70 -6.04 3.96
CA SER A 53 14.96 -5.50 3.50
C SER A 53 15.65 -4.70 4.61
N SER A 54 16.94 -4.94 4.84
CA SER A 54 17.77 -4.15 5.77
C SER A 54 18.04 -2.76 5.18
N PHE A 55 18.44 -1.82 6.02
CA PHE A 55 18.87 -0.47 5.65
C PHE A 55 20.22 -0.15 6.31
N GLN A 56 20.92 0.91 5.89
CA GLN A 56 22.28 1.23 6.34
C GLN A 56 22.28 2.24 7.49
N SER A 57 21.40 3.24 7.45
CA SER A 57 21.32 4.29 8.48
C SER A 57 19.90 4.82 8.58
N GLY A 58 19.64 5.56 9.66
CA GLY A 58 18.35 6.11 10.01
C GLY A 58 17.61 5.24 11.03
N ASN A 59 16.40 5.66 11.35
CA ASN A 59 15.52 4.95 12.27
C ASN A 59 14.12 4.85 11.67
N PHE A 60 13.40 3.81 12.01
CA PHE A 60 11.95 3.81 11.83
C PHE A 60 11.26 3.13 13.02
N ASN A 61 10.07 3.60 13.32
CA ASN A 61 9.22 3.03 14.34
C ASN A 61 7.83 2.84 13.79
N VAL A 62 7.29 1.64 13.94
CA VAL A 62 5.90 1.32 13.67
C VAL A 62 5.17 1.11 14.99
N ILE A 63 3.95 1.62 15.10
CA ILE A 63 3.15 1.51 16.33
C ILE A 63 3.04 0.04 16.76
N ASN A 64 3.22 -0.20 18.08
CA ASN A 64 3.18 -1.53 18.72
C ASN A 64 4.34 -2.50 18.42
N SER A 65 5.49 -2.01 17.98
CA SER A 65 6.70 -2.86 17.83
C SER A 65 7.18 -3.53 19.13
N LYS A 66 6.62 -3.17 20.30
CA LYS A 66 6.95 -3.80 21.60
C LYS A 66 6.15 -5.06 21.90
N ASP A 67 4.95 -5.21 21.35
CA ASP A 67 4.18 -6.44 21.43
C ASP A 67 4.32 -7.17 20.10
N SER A 68 5.09 -8.17 20.09
CA SER A 68 5.65 -9.08 19.08
C SER A 68 4.85 -9.42 17.82
N LYS A 69 3.82 -8.67 17.45
CA LYS A 69 3.06 -8.77 16.20
C LYS A 69 2.45 -7.41 15.87
N SER A 70 3.26 -6.51 15.30
CA SER A 70 2.66 -5.39 14.58
C SER A 70 1.88 -5.98 13.40
N ASN A 71 0.55 -6.05 13.52
CA ASN A 71 -0.31 -6.50 12.44
C ASN A 71 -0.26 -5.47 11.32
N ILE A 72 0.76 -5.57 10.48
CA ILE A 72 0.85 -4.83 9.22
C ILE A 72 0.31 -5.75 8.13
N GLY A 73 -0.81 -5.39 7.55
CA GLY A 73 -1.29 -6.03 6.34
C GLY A 73 -0.47 -5.57 5.14
N ALA A 74 -0.11 -6.46 4.22
CA ALA A 74 0.69 -6.07 3.08
C ALA A 74 0.33 -6.82 1.80
N LEU A 75 0.34 -6.07 0.69
CA LEU A 75 0.38 -6.60 -0.67
C LEU A 75 1.53 -5.90 -1.39
N ILE A 76 2.63 -6.63 -1.62
CA ILE A 76 3.83 -6.14 -2.30
C ILE A 76 4.11 -6.98 -3.54
N GLU A 77 4.25 -6.32 -4.69
CA GLU A 77 4.49 -6.96 -5.99
C GLU A 77 3.39 -7.98 -6.34
N ASN A 78 3.66 -9.27 -6.22
CA ASN A 78 2.70 -10.32 -6.51
C ASN A 78 2.06 -10.88 -5.23
N PRO A 79 0.76 -11.17 -5.25
CA PRO A 79 0.12 -11.82 -4.11
C PRO A 79 0.78 -13.16 -3.77
N GLY A 80 1.20 -13.31 -2.51
CA GLY A 80 1.76 -14.56 -1.99
C GLY A 80 0.67 -15.62 -1.78
N ILE A 81 0.14 -16.20 -2.85
CA ILE A 81 -0.96 -17.18 -2.82
C ILE A 81 -0.48 -18.60 -3.11
N TYR A 82 -1.14 -19.58 -2.50
CA TYR A 82 -0.92 -20.99 -2.77
C TYR A 82 -1.83 -21.43 -3.93
N PRO A 83 -1.28 -21.68 -5.14
CA PRO A 83 -2.09 -21.86 -6.35
C PRO A 83 -2.94 -23.12 -6.35
N PHE A 84 -2.55 -24.15 -5.60
CA PHE A 84 -3.26 -25.42 -5.50
C PHE A 84 -4.36 -25.44 -4.45
N MET A 85 -4.45 -24.41 -3.62
CA MET A 85 -5.52 -24.16 -2.66
C MET A 85 -6.60 -23.28 -3.31
N SER A 86 -7.84 -23.35 -2.82
CA SER A 86 -8.87 -22.38 -3.16
C SER A 86 -8.53 -21.01 -2.55
N GLY A 87 -9.18 -19.94 -3.02
CA GLY A 87 -9.03 -18.63 -2.39
C GLY A 87 -9.43 -18.66 -0.91
N TYR A 88 -10.53 -19.36 -0.58
CA TYR A 88 -10.99 -19.53 0.80
C TYR A 88 -9.96 -20.27 1.68
N GLU A 89 -9.36 -21.34 1.16
CA GLU A 89 -8.30 -22.07 1.87
C GLU A 89 -7.06 -21.21 2.08
N ASN A 90 -6.68 -20.35 1.12
CA ASN A 90 -5.60 -19.38 1.27
C ASN A 90 -5.90 -18.40 2.43
N LEU A 91 -7.10 -17.81 2.45
CA LEU A 91 -7.50 -16.89 3.52
C LEU A 91 -7.53 -17.60 4.88
N LYS A 92 -8.08 -18.81 4.94
CA LYS A 92 -8.16 -19.60 6.18
C LYS A 92 -6.79 -19.98 6.73
N LEU A 93 -5.83 -20.29 5.86
CA LEU A 93 -4.46 -20.65 6.27
C LEU A 93 -3.75 -19.46 6.94
N LEU A 94 -4.01 -18.24 6.45
CA LEU A 94 -3.36 -17.00 6.91
C LEU A 94 -4.16 -16.26 7.98
N ASN A 95 -5.37 -16.73 8.30
CA ASN A 95 -6.20 -16.14 9.35
C ASN A 95 -5.79 -16.69 10.72
N GLU A 96 -5.16 -15.85 11.54
CA GLU A 96 -4.69 -16.20 12.89
C GLU A 96 -5.84 -16.33 13.90
N SER A 97 -6.93 -15.55 13.71
CA SER A 97 -8.05 -15.49 14.68
C SER A 97 -8.88 -16.77 14.75
N LYS A 98 -8.75 -17.67 13.77
CA LYS A 98 -9.62 -18.85 13.55
C LYS A 98 -11.10 -18.50 13.37
N ASN A 99 -11.49 -17.23 13.42
CA ASN A 99 -12.84 -16.76 13.17
C ASN A 99 -13.05 -16.62 11.66
N THR A 100 -13.94 -17.44 11.10
CA THR A 100 -14.23 -17.40 9.65
C THR A 100 -15.12 -16.23 9.26
N GLN A 101 -15.79 -15.56 10.19
CA GLN A 101 -16.65 -14.41 9.90
C GLN A 101 -15.87 -13.25 9.28
N ASP A 102 -14.60 -13.07 9.68
CA ASP A 102 -13.74 -12.03 9.10
C ASP A 102 -13.41 -12.33 7.63
N ILE A 103 -13.21 -13.63 7.33
CA ILE A 103 -13.01 -14.09 5.94
C ILE A 103 -14.28 -13.86 5.12
N ASP A 104 -15.43 -14.26 5.63
CA ASP A 104 -16.71 -14.13 4.91
C ASP A 104 -17.05 -12.66 4.65
N LYS A 105 -16.74 -11.78 5.61
CA LYS A 105 -16.93 -10.33 5.46
C LYS A 105 -16.07 -9.76 4.34
N ILE A 106 -14.76 -10.03 4.33
CA ILE A 106 -13.85 -9.49 3.30
C ILE A 106 -14.15 -10.08 1.92
N VAL A 107 -14.49 -11.36 1.84
CA VAL A 107 -14.92 -12.04 0.59
C VAL A 107 -16.16 -11.36 0.01
N SER A 108 -17.13 -11.03 0.85
CA SER A 108 -18.36 -10.33 0.44
C SER A 108 -18.06 -8.90 -0.02
N GLN A 109 -17.25 -8.13 0.73
CA GLN A 109 -16.90 -6.75 0.40
C GLN A 109 -16.14 -6.64 -0.94
N LEU A 110 -15.29 -7.62 -1.26
CA LEU A 110 -14.55 -7.67 -2.53
C LEU A 110 -15.31 -8.43 -3.64
N HIS A 111 -16.57 -8.83 -3.41
CA HIS A 111 -17.39 -9.57 -4.37
C HIS A 111 -16.69 -10.82 -4.94
N MET A 112 -16.14 -11.65 -4.05
CA MET A 112 -15.39 -12.86 -4.42
C MET A 112 -16.21 -14.16 -4.29
N ASN A 113 -17.47 -14.08 -3.83
CA ASN A 113 -18.32 -15.26 -3.49
C ASN A 113 -18.42 -16.30 -4.60
N GLU A 114 -18.51 -15.87 -5.88
CA GLU A 114 -18.71 -16.79 -7.02
C GLU A 114 -17.52 -17.70 -7.32
N TYR A 115 -16.32 -17.29 -6.89
CA TYR A 115 -15.09 -18.01 -7.25
C TYR A 115 -14.18 -18.36 -6.08
N ILE A 116 -14.46 -17.87 -4.87
CA ILE A 116 -13.55 -18.02 -3.72
C ILE A 116 -13.22 -19.48 -3.39
N HIS A 117 -14.12 -20.42 -3.69
CA HIS A 117 -13.92 -21.86 -3.50
C HIS A 117 -13.23 -22.56 -4.68
N LYS A 118 -12.96 -21.87 -5.79
CA LYS A 118 -12.19 -22.43 -6.92
C LYS A 118 -10.69 -22.37 -6.59
N LYS A 119 -9.90 -23.26 -7.20
CA LYS A 119 -8.43 -23.29 -7.05
C LYS A 119 -7.81 -21.98 -7.56
N ALA A 120 -6.94 -21.36 -6.77
CA ALA A 120 -6.33 -20.07 -7.11
C ALA A 120 -5.49 -20.09 -8.40
N LYS A 121 -4.99 -21.26 -8.82
CA LYS A 121 -4.32 -21.42 -10.13
C LYS A 121 -5.22 -21.09 -11.34
N THR A 122 -6.54 -21.15 -11.17
CA THR A 122 -7.51 -20.85 -12.23
C THR A 122 -7.95 -19.39 -12.24
N TYR A 123 -7.46 -18.59 -11.30
CA TYR A 123 -7.84 -17.20 -11.16
C TYR A 123 -7.22 -16.34 -12.26
N SER A 124 -8.02 -15.38 -12.77
CA SER A 124 -7.50 -14.28 -13.57
C SER A 124 -6.55 -13.39 -12.75
N LEU A 125 -5.83 -12.50 -13.43
CA LEU A 125 -4.96 -11.54 -12.74
C LEU A 125 -5.75 -10.72 -11.68
N GLY A 126 -6.88 -10.15 -12.07
CA GLY A 126 -7.72 -9.37 -11.14
C GLY A 126 -8.28 -10.19 -9.98
N MET A 127 -8.64 -11.48 -10.20
CA MET A 127 -9.06 -12.36 -9.11
C MET A 127 -7.92 -12.67 -8.13
N LYS A 128 -6.69 -12.85 -8.63
CA LYS A 128 -5.49 -13.02 -7.79
C LYS A 128 -5.20 -11.74 -7.01
N GLN A 129 -5.31 -10.59 -7.66
CA GLN A 129 -5.11 -9.29 -7.04
C GLN A 129 -6.11 -9.06 -5.89
N LYS A 130 -7.42 -9.32 -6.12
CA LYS A 130 -8.43 -9.27 -5.06
C LYS A 130 -8.12 -10.21 -3.89
N LEU A 131 -7.64 -11.43 -4.17
CA LEU A 131 -7.24 -12.36 -3.11
C LEU A 131 -6.04 -11.83 -2.31
N GLY A 132 -5.04 -11.23 -2.96
CA GLY A 132 -3.91 -10.58 -2.30
C GLY A 132 -4.33 -9.40 -1.43
N ILE A 133 -5.25 -8.58 -1.93
CA ILE A 133 -5.86 -7.50 -1.13
C ILE A 133 -6.60 -8.09 0.08
N ALA A 134 -7.44 -9.12 -0.12
CA ALA A 134 -8.15 -9.77 0.99
C ALA A 134 -7.20 -10.29 2.07
N ILE A 135 -6.06 -10.88 1.68
CA ILE A 135 -5.02 -11.33 2.61
C ILE A 135 -4.45 -10.16 3.42
N ALA A 136 -4.18 -9.01 2.78
CA ALA A 136 -3.67 -7.83 3.47
C ALA A 136 -4.63 -7.25 4.51
N PHE A 137 -5.93 -7.53 4.40
CA PHE A 137 -6.95 -7.07 5.35
C PHE A 137 -7.28 -8.08 6.46
N LEU A 138 -6.68 -9.29 6.44
CA LEU A 138 -6.87 -10.27 7.51
C LEU A 138 -6.21 -9.84 8.83
N ASN A 139 -6.71 -10.41 9.92
CA ASN A 139 -6.13 -10.28 11.27
C ASN A 139 -6.19 -8.85 11.85
N ASP A 140 -7.15 -8.06 11.40
CA ASP A 140 -7.44 -6.70 11.90
C ASP A 140 -6.20 -5.77 11.94
N PRO A 141 -5.50 -5.57 10.81
CA PRO A 141 -4.30 -4.76 10.77
C PRO A 141 -4.61 -3.30 11.06
N GLN A 142 -3.75 -2.63 11.83
CA GLN A 142 -3.85 -1.19 12.09
C GLN A 142 -3.13 -0.36 11.03
N PHE A 143 -2.25 -1.01 10.26
CA PHE A 143 -1.51 -0.42 9.16
C PHE A 143 -1.48 -1.36 7.97
N ILE A 144 -1.79 -0.87 6.78
CA ILE A 144 -1.82 -1.66 5.55
C ILE A 144 -0.94 -0.99 4.49
N ILE A 145 -0.05 -1.77 3.88
CA ILE A 145 0.81 -1.36 2.78
C ILE A 145 0.37 -2.06 1.51
N LEU A 146 0.01 -1.28 0.48
CA LEU A 146 -0.46 -1.81 -0.80
C LEU A 146 0.42 -1.25 -1.94
N ASP A 147 1.15 -2.15 -2.60
CA ASP A 147 1.96 -1.80 -3.78
C ASP A 147 1.15 -2.05 -5.04
N GLU A 148 0.75 -0.97 -5.72
CA GLU A 148 -0.03 -1.01 -6.96
C GLU A 148 -1.32 -1.88 -6.87
N PRO A 149 -2.18 -1.70 -5.85
CA PRO A 149 -3.29 -2.64 -5.59
C PRO A 149 -4.36 -2.66 -6.69
N MET A 150 -4.44 -1.63 -7.51
CA MET A 150 -5.49 -1.51 -8.54
C MET A 150 -5.07 -2.08 -9.90
N ASN A 151 -3.81 -2.54 -10.02
CA ASN A 151 -3.31 -3.11 -11.25
C ASN A 151 -4.06 -4.39 -11.63
N GLY A 152 -4.49 -4.44 -12.90
CA GLY A 152 -5.18 -5.61 -13.45
C GLY A 152 -6.61 -5.81 -12.97
N LEU A 153 -7.18 -4.84 -12.24
CA LEU A 153 -8.58 -4.81 -11.84
C LEU A 153 -9.42 -4.11 -12.91
N ASP A 154 -10.65 -4.58 -13.08
CA ASP A 154 -11.65 -3.86 -13.86
C ASP A 154 -12.19 -2.63 -13.07
N PRO A 155 -12.86 -1.65 -13.75
CA PRO A 155 -13.32 -0.42 -13.09
C PRO A 155 -14.26 -0.64 -11.89
N LYS A 156 -15.07 -1.72 -11.92
CA LYS A 156 -15.95 -2.07 -10.80
C LYS A 156 -15.13 -2.55 -9.61
N ALA A 157 -14.17 -3.43 -9.85
CA ALA A 157 -13.28 -3.94 -8.82
C ALA A 157 -12.39 -2.84 -8.20
N VAL A 158 -11.92 -1.87 -9.00
CA VAL A 158 -11.21 -0.68 -8.50
C VAL A 158 -12.09 0.10 -7.52
N ARG A 159 -13.36 0.32 -7.87
CA ARG A 159 -14.30 1.01 -6.98
C ARG A 159 -14.52 0.24 -5.68
N ASP A 160 -14.76 -1.08 -5.74
CA ASP A 160 -14.98 -1.93 -4.57
C ASP A 160 -13.78 -1.86 -3.60
N VAL A 161 -12.54 -1.91 -4.14
CA VAL A 161 -11.30 -1.80 -3.36
C VAL A 161 -11.17 -0.41 -2.72
N ARG A 162 -11.47 0.67 -3.45
CA ARG A 162 -11.43 2.03 -2.90
C ARG A 162 -12.43 2.21 -1.75
N GLU A 163 -13.66 1.75 -1.93
CA GLU A 163 -14.70 1.82 -0.89
C GLU A 163 -14.25 1.08 0.38
N LEU A 164 -13.66 -0.11 0.22
CA LEU A 164 -13.09 -0.86 1.34
C LEU A 164 -11.98 -0.10 2.06
N ILE A 165 -11.02 0.49 1.32
CA ILE A 165 -9.92 1.27 1.89
C ILE A 165 -10.46 2.46 2.68
N VAL A 166 -11.38 3.25 2.08
CA VAL A 166 -11.97 4.42 2.73
C VAL A 166 -12.75 4.04 3.98
N GLN A 167 -13.57 2.98 3.91
CA GLN A 167 -14.28 2.46 5.08
C GLN A 167 -13.32 2.08 6.21
N LYS A 168 -12.27 1.34 5.91
CA LYS A 168 -11.29 0.90 6.90
C LYS A 168 -10.48 2.05 7.50
N ALA A 169 -10.17 3.06 6.70
CA ALA A 169 -9.52 4.27 7.21
C ALA A 169 -10.41 5.03 8.20
N GLN A 170 -11.72 5.10 7.95
CA GLN A 170 -12.69 5.67 8.91
C GLN A 170 -12.79 4.85 10.20
N GLU A 171 -12.53 3.54 10.14
CA GLU A 171 -12.41 2.66 11.31
C GLU A 171 -11.04 2.85 12.04
N GLY A 172 -10.14 3.67 11.50
CA GLY A 172 -8.86 4.03 12.10
C GLY A 172 -7.66 3.24 11.56
N VAL A 173 -7.83 2.45 10.50
CA VAL A 173 -6.72 1.76 9.81
C VAL A 173 -5.94 2.79 8.98
N THR A 174 -4.61 2.73 9.02
CA THR A 174 -3.73 3.61 8.25
C THR A 174 -3.26 2.89 6.99
N PHE A 175 -3.11 3.64 5.90
CA PHE A 175 -2.70 3.07 4.62
C PHE A 175 -1.50 3.80 4.02
N LEU A 176 -0.56 3.02 3.44
CA LEU A 176 0.45 3.49 2.52
C LEU A 176 0.25 2.78 1.19
N ILE A 177 -0.13 3.52 0.16
CA ILE A 177 -0.55 2.95 -1.14
C ILE A 177 0.31 3.54 -2.24
N SER A 178 1.03 2.68 -2.99
CA SER A 178 1.65 3.13 -4.24
C SER A 178 0.65 3.03 -5.39
N SER A 179 0.76 3.94 -6.33
CA SER A 179 0.09 3.83 -7.62
C SER A 179 0.84 4.64 -8.68
N HIS A 180 0.78 4.16 -9.92
CA HIS A 180 1.15 4.95 -11.09
C HIS A 180 -0.07 5.63 -11.73
N ILE A 181 -1.29 5.29 -11.29
CA ILE A 181 -2.54 5.93 -11.71
C ILE A 181 -2.94 6.96 -10.66
N LEU A 182 -2.42 8.17 -10.83
CA LEU A 182 -2.58 9.24 -9.86
C LEU A 182 -4.05 9.63 -9.65
N SER A 183 -4.83 9.72 -10.74
CA SER A 183 -6.25 10.06 -10.70
C SER A 183 -7.11 9.12 -9.85
N GLU A 184 -6.70 7.86 -9.70
CA GLU A 184 -7.38 6.93 -8.80
C GLU A 184 -6.92 7.09 -7.35
N LEU A 185 -5.65 7.41 -7.15
CA LEU A 185 -5.07 7.57 -5.81
C LEU A 185 -5.62 8.80 -5.10
N VAL A 186 -5.69 9.93 -5.80
CA VAL A 186 -6.19 11.22 -5.26
C VAL A 186 -7.62 11.12 -4.74
N LYS A 187 -8.44 10.27 -5.33
CA LYS A 187 -9.86 10.09 -4.90
C LYS A 187 -9.99 9.52 -3.49
N ILE A 188 -8.94 8.92 -2.94
CA ILE A 188 -8.99 8.26 -1.64
C ILE A 188 -7.93 8.73 -0.65
N THR A 189 -6.89 9.47 -1.09
CA THR A 189 -5.78 9.85 -0.23
C THR A 189 -6.01 11.17 0.50
N ASN A 190 -5.47 11.26 1.72
CA ASN A 190 -5.41 12.49 2.51
C ASN A 190 -4.13 13.28 2.26
N SER A 191 -3.06 12.59 1.82
CA SER A 191 -1.80 13.20 1.41
C SER A 191 -1.06 12.31 0.41
N ILE A 192 -0.15 12.91 -0.33
CA ILE A 192 0.72 12.22 -1.29
C ILE A 192 2.16 12.53 -0.95
N LEU A 193 2.96 11.47 -0.81
CA LEU A 193 4.42 11.53 -0.75
C LEU A 193 4.97 11.30 -2.14
N ILE A 194 5.77 12.24 -2.64
CA ILE A 194 6.45 12.10 -3.92
C ILE A 194 7.88 11.61 -3.65
N ILE A 195 8.21 10.46 -4.25
CA ILE A 195 9.56 9.91 -4.19
C ILE A 195 10.23 10.00 -5.56
N ASN A 196 11.41 10.63 -5.61
CA ASN A 196 12.24 10.70 -6.81
C ASN A 196 13.67 10.30 -6.50
N LYS A 197 14.27 9.41 -7.30
CA LYS A 197 15.66 8.92 -7.14
C LYS A 197 16.01 8.51 -5.68
N GLY A 198 15.03 7.97 -4.96
CA GLY A 198 15.21 7.49 -3.58
C GLY A 198 15.03 8.54 -2.49
N LYS A 199 14.65 9.77 -2.82
CA LYS A 199 14.37 10.85 -1.86
C LYS A 199 12.88 11.17 -1.83
N ILE A 200 12.35 11.52 -0.66
CA ILE A 200 11.04 12.18 -0.57
C ILE A 200 11.26 13.66 -0.92
N VAL A 201 10.71 14.07 -2.04
CA VAL A 201 10.91 15.44 -2.57
C VAL A 201 9.82 16.41 -2.08
N THR A 202 8.62 15.91 -1.84
CA THR A 202 7.54 16.70 -1.24
C THR A 202 6.47 15.82 -0.62
N GLU A 203 5.70 16.41 0.29
CA GLU A 203 4.44 15.90 0.80
C GLU A 203 3.35 16.92 0.46
N THR A 204 2.35 16.50 -0.29
CA THR A 204 1.20 17.34 -0.67
C THR A 204 0.00 16.94 0.15
N LEU A 205 -0.63 17.89 0.83
CA LEU A 205 -1.77 17.65 1.71
C LEU A 205 -3.10 17.69 0.95
N GLU A 206 -4.14 17.11 1.55
CA GLU A 206 -5.51 17.03 0.99
C GLU A 206 -6.06 18.38 0.51
N GLU A 207 -5.81 19.46 1.24
CA GLU A 207 -6.27 20.81 0.89
C GLU A 207 -5.64 21.32 -0.42
N GLU A 208 -4.37 20.99 -0.65
CA GLU A 208 -3.66 21.33 -1.89
C GLU A 208 -4.13 20.43 -3.04
N LEU A 209 -4.36 19.13 -2.76
CA LEU A 209 -4.85 18.17 -3.75
C LEU A 209 -6.23 18.56 -4.30
N LYS A 210 -7.12 19.10 -3.47
CA LYS A 210 -8.47 19.55 -3.87
C LYS A 210 -8.46 20.77 -4.81
N GLN A 211 -7.37 21.53 -4.86
CA GLN A 211 -7.25 22.69 -5.74
C GLN A 211 -6.91 22.30 -7.19
N PHE A 212 -6.42 21.09 -7.41
CA PHE A 212 -6.07 20.59 -8.72
C PHE A 212 -7.23 19.82 -9.35
N LYS A 213 -7.56 20.13 -10.61
CA LYS A 213 -8.40 19.28 -11.44
C LYS A 213 -7.61 18.06 -11.88
N ASP A 214 -8.28 16.94 -12.16
CA ASP A 214 -7.65 15.64 -12.44
C ASP A 214 -6.48 15.71 -13.46
N ASN A 215 -6.58 16.57 -14.47
CA ASN A 215 -5.53 16.74 -15.51
C ASN A 215 -4.37 17.65 -15.11
N ASP A 216 -4.55 18.51 -14.10
CA ASP A 216 -3.51 19.45 -13.67
C ASP A 216 -2.53 18.76 -12.69
N LEU A 217 -3.00 17.76 -11.97
CA LEU A 217 -2.22 17.10 -10.93
C LEU A 217 -1.06 16.26 -11.50
N GLU A 218 -1.26 15.57 -12.62
CA GLU A 218 -0.17 14.84 -13.31
C GLU A 218 0.90 15.80 -13.80
N ASN A 219 0.50 16.93 -14.38
CA ASN A 219 1.44 17.97 -14.83
C ASN A 219 2.20 18.59 -13.65
N VAL A 220 1.51 18.92 -12.56
CA VAL A 220 2.16 19.47 -11.35
C VAL A 220 3.17 18.49 -10.76
N LEU A 221 2.86 17.21 -10.72
CA LEU A 221 3.80 16.19 -10.23
C LEU A 221 5.00 16.03 -11.17
N LEU A 222 4.78 16.06 -12.48
CA LEU A 222 5.88 16.05 -13.45
C LEU A 222 6.75 17.29 -13.29
N ASP A 223 6.17 18.47 -13.14
CA ASP A 223 6.88 19.73 -12.88
C ASP A 223 7.71 19.69 -11.60
N ILE A 224 7.19 19.08 -10.52
CA ILE A 224 7.93 18.92 -9.25
C ILE A 224 9.13 17.99 -9.48
N ILE A 225 8.92 16.86 -10.15
CA ILE A 225 9.98 15.89 -10.43
C ILE A 225 11.06 16.52 -11.34
N GLU A 226 10.67 17.26 -12.38
CA GLU A 226 11.60 17.91 -13.31
C GLU A 226 12.40 19.02 -12.64
N LYS A 227 11.81 19.82 -11.75
CA LYS A 227 12.51 20.87 -11.01
C LYS A 227 13.58 20.31 -10.08
N GLU A 228 13.28 19.20 -9.40
CA GLU A 228 14.24 18.51 -8.55
C GLU A 228 15.37 17.84 -9.35
N ASP A 229 15.12 17.43 -10.59
CA ASP A 229 16.16 16.87 -11.47
C ASP A 229 17.16 17.90 -12.00
N GLN A 230 16.82 19.22 -11.91
CA GLN A 230 17.64 20.34 -12.35
C GLN A 230 18.40 21.03 -11.19
N ALA A 231 18.06 20.70 -9.92
CA ALA A 231 18.69 21.25 -8.71
C ALA A 231 19.83 20.37 -8.22
#